data_748db0932d1924a99bf4fa1610247f5f
#
_entry.id   748db0932d1924a99bf4fa1610247f5f
#
_cell.length_a   1.000
_cell.length_b   1.000
_cell.length_c   1.000
_cell.angle_alpha   90.00
_cell.angle_beta   90.00
_cell.angle_gamma   90.00
#
_symmetry.space_group_name_H-M   'P 1'
#
loop_
_entity.id
_entity.type
_entity.pdbx_description
1 polymer ?
#
loop_
_entity_poly.entity_id
_entity_poly.type
_entity_poly.pdbx_seq_one_letter_code
_entity_poly.pdbx_strand_id
1 'polypeptide(L)'
;MRSFYLALALLALPSQQLMAQKNKVYGQEYIEAIADNTRLYVSKRPDVKDRLFRSEVIDKKIEEVKKLLKGNRYLAWMFENCFPNTLETTVHYRKLNGEDDTFVYTGDIPAMWLRDSGAQVWPYVQFANKDPKLKAMIHGVILRQLRQINIDPYANAFNDGPTGEGHVTDKTDMQPEVFERKYEIDSLCYPIRLAFHYWQVTGDTSIFGELWTEAIKKILATFKEQQRKNGPGKYRFERESIRQTETLGGDGYGSPVKPVGLIASCFRPSDDATTMLFLVPSNFMAVSALRKASQILTKVNKDQNLSQSCEALANEVEDALKKYAITEHPKYGKIYAYEVDGYGGQVLMDDANVPSLLALGYMGDVPLNDPIYQNTRRFVWSEDNPWFFKGEAGEGIGGPHIGANYPWPMSIMLKAFTAQNDDEIRQCIKMLMETDGNTGVMHEAFNKDNAQKYTRAWFAWPNTLFGELILKLINDGKLDLLNSIQVKK
;
A
#
# COMPACT_ATOMS: atom_id res chain seq x y z
N MET A 1 25.42 -14.83 -71.70
CA MET A 1 25.30 -15.22 -70.29
C MET A 1 24.75 -14.02 -69.56
N ARG A 2 23.46 -14.02 -69.22
CA ARG A 2 22.79 -12.95 -68.49
C ARG A 2 22.57 -13.44 -67.05
N SER A 3 23.24 -12.81 -66.05
CA SER A 3 23.05 -13.09 -64.65
C SER A 3 21.79 -12.36 -64.16
N PHE A 4 20.83 -13.13 -63.65
CA PHE A 4 19.65 -12.63 -62.92
C PHE A 4 20.05 -12.36 -61.49
N TYR A 5 19.99 -11.11 -61.05
CA TYR A 5 20.00 -10.76 -59.63
C TYR A 5 18.56 -10.78 -59.10
N LEU A 6 18.26 -11.72 -58.23
CA LEU A 6 17.04 -11.74 -57.45
C LEU A 6 17.20 -10.77 -56.28
N ALA A 7 16.50 -9.64 -56.33
CA ALA A 7 16.39 -8.74 -55.18
C ALA A 7 15.33 -9.30 -54.22
N LEU A 8 15.74 -9.82 -53.07
CA LEU A 8 14.84 -10.08 -51.94
C LEU A 8 14.42 -8.74 -51.36
N ALA A 9 13.21 -8.31 -51.60
CA ALA A 9 12.55 -7.24 -50.88
C ALA A 9 12.15 -7.76 -49.48
N LEU A 10 12.94 -7.44 -48.43
CA LEU A 10 12.54 -7.56 -47.06
C LEU A 10 11.41 -6.52 -46.82
N LEU A 11 10.19 -6.99 -46.78
CA LEU A 11 9.07 -6.26 -46.25
C LEU A 11 9.33 -6.04 -44.75
N ALA A 12 9.92 -4.91 -44.41
CA ALA A 12 9.92 -4.39 -43.04
C ALA A 12 8.47 -4.06 -42.66
N LEU A 13 7.84 -4.95 -41.89
CA LEU A 13 6.62 -4.61 -41.18
C LEU A 13 6.95 -3.38 -40.30
N PRO A 14 6.14 -2.30 -40.36
CA PRO A 14 6.37 -1.21 -39.46
C PRO A 14 6.16 -1.75 -38.03
N SER A 15 7.22 -1.74 -37.24
CA SER A 15 7.11 -1.84 -35.81
C SER A 15 6.13 -0.74 -35.37
N GLN A 16 4.90 -1.13 -35.07
CA GLN A 16 4.01 -0.27 -34.30
C GLN A 16 4.73 -0.04 -32.97
N GLN A 17 5.54 1.00 -32.91
CA GLN A 17 5.86 1.64 -31.66
C GLN A 17 4.50 1.96 -31.03
N LEU A 18 4.10 1.18 -30.03
CA LEU A 18 3.11 1.61 -29.07
C LEU A 18 3.64 2.93 -28.52
N MET A 19 3.20 4.05 -29.10
CA MET A 19 3.35 5.33 -28.44
C MET A 19 2.62 5.16 -27.13
N ALA A 20 3.37 5.13 -26.03
CA ALA A 20 2.82 5.21 -24.69
C ALA A 20 1.89 6.41 -24.72
N GLN A 21 0.60 6.16 -24.68
CA GLN A 21 -0.39 7.23 -24.63
C GLN A 21 -0.06 7.95 -23.32
N LYS A 22 0.44 9.20 -23.40
CA LYS A 22 0.77 9.96 -22.18
C LYS A 22 -0.50 10.01 -21.37
N ASN A 23 -0.52 9.26 -20.29
CA ASN A 23 -1.63 9.26 -19.35
C ASN A 23 -1.81 10.69 -18.83
N LYS A 24 -3.06 11.13 -18.71
CA LYS A 24 -3.35 12.42 -18.11
C LYS A 24 -2.91 12.36 -16.63
N VAL A 25 -1.87 13.08 -16.29
CA VAL A 25 -1.48 13.32 -14.89
C VAL A 25 -2.15 14.62 -14.48
N TYR A 26 -2.84 14.62 -13.35
CA TYR A 26 -3.30 15.86 -12.75
C TYR A 26 -2.06 16.63 -12.30
N GLY A 27 -1.87 17.82 -12.90
CA GLY A 27 -0.71 18.66 -12.65
C GLY A 27 -0.91 19.59 -11.46
N GLN A 28 -0.06 20.63 -11.43
CA GLN A 28 0.01 21.63 -10.38
C GLN A 28 -1.35 22.29 -10.10
N GLU A 29 -2.19 22.56 -11.12
CA GLU A 29 -3.52 23.14 -10.94
C GLU A 29 -4.44 22.30 -10.03
N TYR A 30 -4.38 20.97 -10.14
CA TYR A 30 -5.17 20.10 -9.28
C TYR A 30 -4.61 20.06 -7.85
N ILE A 31 -3.28 20.06 -7.71
CA ILE A 31 -2.61 20.13 -6.40
C ILE A 31 -3.01 21.42 -5.68
N GLU A 32 -3.02 22.56 -6.38
CA GLU A 32 -3.43 23.86 -5.85
C GLU A 32 -4.93 23.87 -5.48
N ALA A 33 -5.77 23.28 -6.32
CA ALA A 33 -7.22 23.18 -6.04
C ALA A 33 -7.53 22.31 -4.81
N ILE A 34 -6.78 21.23 -4.62
CA ILE A 34 -6.89 20.41 -3.39
C ILE A 34 -6.39 21.20 -2.19
N ALA A 35 -5.25 21.86 -2.29
CA ALA A 35 -4.62 22.61 -1.20
C ALA A 35 -5.38 23.89 -0.80
N ASP A 36 -6.34 24.36 -1.61
CA ASP A 36 -7.14 25.54 -1.30
C ASP A 36 -8.04 25.31 -0.09
N ASN A 37 -7.64 25.84 1.05
CA ASN A 37 -8.36 25.75 2.32
C ASN A 37 -9.33 26.92 2.59
N THR A 38 -9.53 27.81 1.62
CA THR A 38 -10.42 28.98 1.73
C THR A 38 -11.86 28.66 1.35
N ARG A 39 -12.10 27.52 0.70
CA ARG A 39 -13.41 27.10 0.18
C ARG A 39 -13.94 25.86 0.90
N LEU A 40 -14.40 26.04 2.13
CA LEU A 40 -15.07 24.97 2.87
C LEU A 40 -16.35 24.51 2.18
N TYR A 41 -16.59 23.19 2.21
CA TYR A 41 -17.77 22.54 1.62
C TYR A 41 -17.91 22.63 0.09
N VAL A 42 -16.89 23.15 -0.61
CA VAL A 42 -16.78 23.04 -2.06
C VAL A 42 -16.11 21.71 -2.40
N SER A 43 -16.68 20.97 -3.34
CA SER A 43 -16.13 19.68 -3.77
C SER A 43 -14.71 19.87 -4.33
N LYS A 44 -13.80 18.97 -3.95
CA LYS A 44 -12.43 18.87 -4.47
C LYS A 44 -12.29 17.82 -5.57
N ARG A 45 -13.41 17.20 -5.94
CA ARG A 45 -13.44 16.24 -7.05
C ARG A 45 -13.21 17.00 -8.37
N PRO A 46 -12.50 16.38 -9.33
CA PRO A 46 -12.41 16.95 -10.68
C PRO A 46 -13.79 17.11 -11.33
N ASP A 47 -13.89 18.03 -12.28
CA ASP A 47 -15.08 18.13 -13.12
C ASP A 47 -15.41 16.77 -13.74
N VAL A 48 -16.69 16.46 -13.88
CA VAL A 48 -17.18 15.16 -14.36
C VAL A 48 -16.52 14.70 -15.66
N LYS A 49 -16.27 15.65 -16.59
CA LYS A 49 -15.62 15.40 -17.89
C LYS A 49 -14.13 15.05 -17.76
N ASP A 50 -13.49 15.45 -16.66
CA ASP A 50 -12.05 15.29 -16.44
C ASP A 50 -11.71 14.07 -15.59
N ARG A 51 -12.69 13.42 -14.94
CA ARG A 51 -12.49 12.23 -14.12
C ARG A 51 -11.96 11.07 -14.96
N LEU A 52 -10.85 10.45 -14.52
CA LEU A 52 -10.20 9.36 -15.25
C LEU A 52 -11.05 8.09 -15.29
N PHE A 53 -11.66 7.75 -14.16
CA PHE A 53 -12.58 6.61 -14.04
C PHE A 53 -13.85 7.02 -13.30
N ARG A 54 -15.00 6.57 -13.80
CA ARG A 54 -16.30 6.84 -13.20
C ARG A 54 -17.08 5.55 -12.99
N SER A 55 -17.69 5.46 -11.80
CA SER A 55 -18.62 4.39 -11.42
C SER A 55 -19.89 5.02 -10.84
N GLU A 56 -21.02 4.75 -11.49
CA GLU A 56 -22.32 5.21 -10.98
C GLU A 56 -22.67 4.58 -9.60
N VAL A 57 -22.18 3.38 -9.34
CA VAL A 57 -22.37 2.71 -8.05
C VAL A 57 -21.63 3.47 -6.96
N ILE A 58 -20.41 3.95 -7.23
CA ILE A 58 -19.63 4.75 -6.29
C ILE A 58 -20.28 6.14 -6.12
N ASP A 59 -20.69 6.80 -7.20
CA ASP A 59 -21.40 8.08 -7.11
C ASP A 59 -22.67 7.97 -6.25
N LYS A 60 -23.49 6.91 -6.45
CA LYS A 60 -24.67 6.65 -5.63
C LYS A 60 -24.31 6.39 -4.16
N LYS A 61 -23.20 5.65 -3.88
CA LYS A 61 -22.76 5.40 -2.52
C LYS A 61 -22.31 6.69 -1.82
N ILE A 62 -21.64 7.61 -2.53
CA ILE A 62 -21.27 8.92 -1.99
C ILE A 62 -22.53 9.70 -1.58
N GLU A 63 -23.54 9.79 -2.44
CA GLU A 63 -24.78 10.49 -2.10
C GLU A 63 -25.57 9.84 -0.96
N GLU A 64 -25.54 8.51 -0.86
CA GLU A 64 -26.11 7.77 0.28
C GLU A 64 -25.41 8.15 1.58
N VAL A 65 -24.07 8.09 1.63
CA VAL A 65 -23.28 8.41 2.83
C VAL A 65 -23.46 9.88 3.23
N LYS A 66 -23.49 10.83 2.28
CA LYS A 66 -23.77 12.23 2.57
C LYS A 66 -25.14 12.42 3.25
N LYS A 67 -26.16 11.68 2.82
CA LYS A 67 -27.49 11.72 3.46
C LYS A 67 -27.48 11.11 4.87
N LEU A 68 -26.73 10.01 5.06
CA LEU A 68 -26.57 9.40 6.37
C LEU A 68 -25.83 10.31 7.35
N LEU A 69 -24.81 11.04 6.87
CA LEU A 69 -23.99 11.95 7.67
C LEU A 69 -24.58 13.37 7.77
N LYS A 70 -25.90 13.54 7.63
CA LYS A 70 -26.57 14.85 7.70
C LYS A 70 -26.33 15.64 9.00
N GLY A 71 -26.01 14.92 10.11
CA GLY A 71 -25.65 15.52 11.41
C GLY A 71 -24.18 15.98 11.49
N ASN A 72 -23.32 15.54 10.55
CA ASN A 72 -21.92 15.91 10.48
C ASN A 72 -21.54 16.31 9.05
N ARG A 73 -21.91 17.53 8.67
CA ARG A 73 -21.72 18.05 7.31
C ARG A 73 -20.24 18.08 6.88
N TYR A 74 -19.33 18.33 7.84
CA TYR A 74 -17.90 18.37 7.53
C TYR A 74 -17.35 17.00 7.17
N LEU A 75 -17.70 15.98 7.94
CA LEU A 75 -17.32 14.59 7.68
C LEU A 75 -17.91 14.09 6.34
N ALA A 76 -19.15 14.49 6.02
CA ALA A 76 -19.78 14.16 4.74
C ALA A 76 -19.01 14.77 3.54
N TRP A 77 -18.54 16.01 3.68
CA TRP A 77 -17.73 16.68 2.68
C TRP A 77 -16.36 16.04 2.51
N MET A 78 -15.67 15.68 3.59
CA MET A 78 -14.42 14.95 3.54
C MET A 78 -14.61 13.58 2.84
N PHE A 79 -15.66 12.83 3.18
CA PHE A 79 -15.95 11.56 2.52
C PHE A 79 -16.18 11.73 1.01
N GLU A 80 -16.94 12.75 0.60
CA GLU A 80 -17.18 13.05 -0.82
C GLU A 80 -15.88 13.29 -1.60
N ASN A 81 -14.91 13.97 -0.98
CA ASN A 81 -13.63 14.28 -1.62
C ASN A 81 -12.65 13.08 -1.58
N CYS A 82 -12.57 12.40 -0.45
CA CYS A 82 -11.57 11.36 -0.19
C CYS A 82 -11.92 10.05 -0.90
N PHE A 83 -13.17 9.57 -0.73
CA PHE A 83 -13.53 8.22 -1.16
C PHE A 83 -13.36 7.98 -2.67
N PRO A 84 -13.75 8.88 -3.58
CA PRO A 84 -13.57 8.67 -5.03
C PRO A 84 -12.19 9.08 -5.56
N ASN A 85 -11.31 9.67 -4.72
CA ASN A 85 -10.08 10.32 -5.18
C ASN A 85 -9.22 9.42 -6.07
N THR A 86 -8.94 8.19 -5.65
CA THR A 86 -8.18 7.23 -6.46
C THR A 86 -8.81 6.98 -7.83
N LEU A 87 -10.11 6.69 -7.88
CA LEU A 87 -10.78 6.37 -9.15
C LEU A 87 -10.72 7.55 -10.12
N GLU A 88 -10.97 8.75 -9.63
CA GLU A 88 -11.14 9.93 -10.46
C GLU A 88 -9.83 10.56 -10.91
N THR A 89 -8.72 10.32 -10.18
CA THR A 89 -7.47 11.05 -10.40
C THR A 89 -6.26 10.21 -10.71
N THR A 90 -6.27 8.90 -10.41
CA THR A 90 -5.07 8.05 -10.53
C THR A 90 -5.26 6.80 -11.38
N VAL A 91 -6.50 6.41 -11.69
CA VAL A 91 -6.81 5.15 -12.37
C VAL A 91 -6.82 5.32 -13.89
N HIS A 92 -5.94 4.63 -14.58
CA HIS A 92 -5.86 4.58 -16.04
C HIS A 92 -6.25 3.18 -16.53
N TYR A 93 -7.55 2.96 -16.70
CA TYR A 93 -8.09 1.71 -17.20
C TYR A 93 -8.14 1.67 -18.72
N ARG A 94 -7.69 0.56 -19.31
CA ARG A 94 -7.73 0.29 -20.75
C ARG A 94 -7.81 -1.21 -21.04
N LYS A 95 -7.96 -1.56 -22.30
CA LYS A 95 -7.68 -2.91 -22.81
C LYS A 95 -6.29 -2.94 -23.44
N LEU A 96 -5.47 -3.92 -23.05
CA LEU A 96 -4.17 -4.20 -23.63
C LEU A 96 -4.22 -5.59 -24.28
N ASN A 97 -4.10 -5.68 -25.59
CA ASN A 97 -4.24 -6.93 -26.36
C ASN A 97 -5.56 -7.70 -26.07
N GLY A 98 -6.64 -6.96 -25.79
CA GLY A 98 -7.95 -7.53 -25.49
C GLY A 98 -8.19 -7.85 -24.01
N GLU A 99 -7.16 -7.86 -23.18
CA GLU A 99 -7.25 -8.07 -21.73
C GLU A 99 -7.41 -6.76 -20.95
N ASP A 100 -7.99 -6.85 -19.77
CA ASP A 100 -8.05 -5.71 -18.84
C ASP A 100 -6.66 -5.32 -18.38
N ASP A 101 -6.40 -4.02 -18.37
CA ASP A 101 -5.15 -3.43 -17.91
C ASP A 101 -5.44 -2.12 -17.20
N THR A 102 -4.95 -2.00 -15.97
CA THR A 102 -5.15 -0.78 -15.18
C THR A 102 -3.86 -0.36 -14.53
N PHE A 103 -3.43 0.85 -14.84
CA PHE A 103 -2.30 1.50 -14.19
C PHE A 103 -2.84 2.49 -13.14
N VAL A 104 -2.24 2.51 -11.94
CA VAL A 104 -2.70 3.36 -10.82
C VAL A 104 -1.53 4.18 -10.29
N TYR A 105 -1.63 5.50 -10.38
CA TYR A 105 -0.67 6.42 -9.78
C TYR A 105 -0.83 6.50 -8.25
N THR A 106 0.23 6.85 -7.54
CA THR A 106 0.17 7.07 -6.09
C THR A 106 -0.46 8.42 -5.69
N GLY A 107 -0.73 9.27 -6.66
CA GLY A 107 -1.19 10.64 -6.54
C GLY A 107 -0.30 11.53 -7.41
N ASP A 108 0.50 12.38 -6.79
CA ASP A 108 1.41 13.33 -7.45
C ASP A 108 2.63 12.68 -8.11
N ILE A 109 2.87 11.37 -7.92
CA ILE A 109 3.95 10.63 -8.57
C ILE A 109 3.38 9.74 -9.67
N PRO A 110 3.83 9.89 -10.95
CA PRO A 110 3.28 9.15 -12.09
C PRO A 110 3.89 7.74 -12.23
N ALA A 111 3.95 6.99 -11.14
CA ALA A 111 4.42 5.61 -11.10
C ALA A 111 3.46 4.74 -10.29
N MET A 112 3.50 3.44 -10.49
CA MET A 112 2.62 2.47 -9.84
C MET A 112 3.42 1.62 -8.85
N TRP A 113 3.27 1.91 -7.55
CA TRP A 113 3.73 1.03 -6.48
C TRP A 113 2.81 -0.18 -6.35
N LEU A 114 3.39 -1.35 -6.17
CA LEU A 114 2.64 -2.60 -5.95
C LEU A 114 1.80 -2.52 -4.66
N ARG A 115 2.33 -1.98 -3.60
CA ARG A 115 1.65 -1.71 -2.33
C ARG A 115 0.48 -0.75 -2.51
N ASP A 116 0.79 0.47 -2.98
CA ASP A 116 -0.17 1.57 -3.07
C ASP A 116 -1.34 1.23 -3.98
N SER A 117 -1.08 0.73 -5.18
CA SER A 117 -2.12 0.39 -6.14
C SER A 117 -3.11 -0.66 -5.60
N GLY A 118 -2.61 -1.64 -4.84
CA GLY A 118 -3.45 -2.62 -4.18
C GLY A 118 -4.30 -2.03 -3.05
N ALA A 119 -3.70 -1.17 -2.21
CA ALA A 119 -4.37 -0.52 -1.09
C ALA A 119 -5.39 0.52 -1.57
N GLN A 120 -5.04 1.31 -2.59
CA GLN A 120 -5.91 2.36 -3.13
C GLN A 120 -7.21 1.84 -3.75
N VAL A 121 -7.19 0.65 -4.37
CA VAL A 121 -8.40 0.07 -4.98
C VAL A 121 -9.16 -0.89 -4.06
N TRP A 122 -8.55 -1.27 -2.94
CA TRP A 122 -9.11 -2.22 -1.98
C TRP A 122 -10.56 -1.94 -1.55
N PRO A 123 -10.96 -0.70 -1.17
CA PRO A 123 -12.30 -0.44 -0.68
C PRO A 123 -13.38 -0.56 -1.75
N TYR A 124 -13.02 -0.54 -3.02
CA TYR A 124 -13.98 -0.64 -4.12
C TYR A 124 -14.32 -2.07 -4.50
N VAL A 125 -13.52 -3.06 -4.09
CA VAL A 125 -13.73 -4.48 -4.42
C VAL A 125 -15.13 -4.94 -4.01
N GLN A 126 -15.66 -4.50 -2.86
CA GLN A 126 -17.00 -4.85 -2.37
C GLN A 126 -18.15 -4.43 -3.32
N PHE A 127 -17.87 -3.50 -4.26
CA PHE A 127 -18.84 -3.02 -5.23
C PHE A 127 -18.71 -3.68 -6.62
N ALA A 128 -17.68 -4.50 -6.84
CA ALA A 128 -17.35 -5.07 -8.14
C ALA A 128 -18.50 -5.87 -8.78
N ASN A 129 -19.29 -6.60 -7.98
CA ASN A 129 -20.44 -7.35 -8.49
C ASN A 129 -21.64 -6.46 -8.90
N LYS A 130 -21.62 -5.18 -8.49
CA LYS A 130 -22.70 -4.21 -8.81
C LYS A 130 -22.34 -3.32 -10.00
N ASP A 131 -21.08 -3.32 -10.43
CA ASP A 131 -20.56 -2.49 -11.52
C ASP A 131 -19.55 -3.29 -12.36
N PRO A 132 -19.94 -3.80 -13.54
CA PRO A 132 -19.05 -4.56 -14.41
C PRO A 132 -17.81 -3.78 -14.86
N LYS A 133 -17.92 -2.44 -15.01
CA LYS A 133 -16.80 -1.60 -15.37
C LYS A 133 -15.79 -1.49 -14.24
N LEU A 134 -16.28 -1.33 -13.00
CA LEU A 134 -15.44 -1.33 -11.81
C LEU A 134 -14.78 -2.70 -11.59
N LYS A 135 -15.54 -3.80 -11.83
CA LYS A 135 -14.99 -5.15 -11.79
C LYS A 135 -13.85 -5.33 -12.78
N ALA A 136 -14.02 -4.90 -14.03
CA ALA A 136 -13.00 -4.98 -15.08
C ALA A 136 -11.77 -4.11 -14.74
N MET A 137 -11.97 -2.95 -14.15
CA MET A 137 -10.88 -2.08 -13.70
C MET A 137 -10.03 -2.77 -12.62
N ILE A 138 -10.66 -3.35 -11.58
CA ILE A 138 -9.93 -4.05 -10.50
C ILE A 138 -9.24 -5.31 -11.04
N HIS A 139 -9.89 -6.07 -11.92
CA HIS A 139 -9.30 -7.18 -12.66
C HIS A 139 -8.01 -6.74 -13.38
N GLY A 140 -8.06 -5.59 -14.06
CA GLY A 140 -6.91 -5.01 -14.75
C GLY A 140 -5.77 -4.60 -13.81
N VAL A 141 -6.05 -4.09 -12.60
CA VAL A 141 -5.01 -3.80 -11.58
C VAL A 141 -4.28 -5.08 -11.20
N ILE A 142 -5.03 -6.15 -10.90
CA ILE A 142 -4.43 -7.43 -10.49
C ILE A 142 -3.54 -8.00 -11.59
N LEU A 143 -4.03 -8.04 -12.84
CA LEU A 143 -3.23 -8.52 -13.97
C LEU A 143 -1.96 -7.68 -14.18
N ARG A 144 -2.07 -6.35 -14.02
CA ARG A 144 -0.90 -5.45 -14.12
C ARG A 144 0.12 -5.75 -13.03
N GLN A 145 -0.30 -5.88 -11.78
CA GLN A 145 0.59 -6.22 -10.66
C GLN A 145 1.29 -7.57 -10.87
N LEU A 146 0.58 -8.58 -11.37
CA LEU A 146 1.19 -9.88 -11.70
C LEU A 146 2.23 -9.78 -12.81
N ARG A 147 1.99 -8.97 -13.86
CA ARG A 147 2.98 -8.69 -14.91
C ARG A 147 4.22 -8.01 -14.34
N GLN A 148 4.03 -7.02 -13.47
CA GLN A 148 5.11 -6.28 -12.81
C GLN A 148 6.00 -7.20 -11.95
N ILE A 149 5.41 -8.07 -11.14
CA ILE A 149 6.15 -9.10 -10.37
C ILE A 149 6.93 -10.04 -11.31
N ASN A 150 6.34 -10.39 -12.46
CA ASN A 150 7.00 -11.25 -13.45
C ASN A 150 8.13 -10.54 -14.20
N ILE A 151 8.14 -9.20 -14.26
CA ILE A 151 9.27 -8.41 -14.75
C ILE A 151 10.38 -8.43 -13.69
N ASP A 152 10.14 -7.91 -12.50
CA ASP A 152 11.12 -7.87 -11.42
C ASP A 152 10.47 -7.97 -10.02
N PRO A 153 10.63 -9.09 -9.30
CA PRO A 153 10.08 -9.25 -7.96
C PRO A 153 10.83 -8.45 -6.87
N TYR A 154 11.93 -7.77 -7.22
CA TYR A 154 12.66 -6.89 -6.30
C TYR A 154 12.29 -5.41 -6.46
N ALA A 155 11.49 -5.06 -7.46
CA ALA A 155 11.03 -3.70 -7.66
C ALA A 155 9.75 -3.42 -6.86
N ASN A 156 9.66 -2.23 -6.27
CA ASN A 156 8.47 -1.74 -5.57
C ASN A 156 7.58 -0.88 -6.48
N ALA A 157 8.16 -0.14 -7.44
CA ALA A 157 7.42 0.78 -8.31
C ALA A 157 7.78 0.62 -9.80
N PHE A 158 6.77 0.81 -10.65
CA PHE A 158 6.87 0.55 -12.08
C PHE A 158 6.36 1.72 -12.92
N ASN A 159 6.91 1.82 -14.13
CA ASN A 159 6.46 2.69 -15.22
C ASN A 159 5.25 2.10 -15.95
N ASP A 160 4.54 2.95 -16.68
CA ASP A 160 3.47 2.48 -17.57
C ASP A 160 4.04 2.05 -18.94
N GLY A 161 4.89 1.05 -18.93
CA GLY A 161 5.65 0.52 -20.04
C GLY A 161 7.16 0.75 -19.90
N PRO A 162 7.98 0.36 -20.88
CA PRO A 162 9.44 0.45 -20.84
C PRO A 162 9.93 1.89 -21.14
N THR A 163 9.61 2.85 -20.29
CA THR A 163 9.94 4.29 -20.50
C THR A 163 11.34 4.65 -20.05
N GLY A 164 11.93 3.88 -19.13
CA GLY A 164 13.23 4.19 -18.54
C GLY A 164 13.18 5.41 -17.60
N GLU A 165 12.01 5.84 -17.14
CA GLU A 165 11.84 6.92 -16.17
C GLU A 165 12.06 6.43 -14.74
N GLY A 166 12.32 7.33 -13.81
CA GLY A 166 12.47 7.04 -12.38
C GLY A 166 13.90 7.16 -11.88
N HIS A 167 14.27 6.33 -10.92
CA HIS A 167 15.56 6.39 -10.21
C HIS A 167 16.70 5.68 -10.96
N VAL A 168 16.94 6.06 -12.20
CA VAL A 168 17.88 5.39 -13.12
C VAL A 168 19.36 5.46 -12.70
N THR A 169 19.70 6.30 -11.73
CA THR A 169 21.06 6.42 -11.18
C THR A 169 21.32 5.48 -10.00
N ASP A 170 20.31 4.77 -9.53
CA ASP A 170 20.47 3.78 -8.46
C ASP A 170 21.39 2.65 -8.90
N LYS A 171 22.29 2.25 -8.01
CA LYS A 171 23.23 1.13 -8.25
C LYS A 171 22.54 -0.20 -7.92
N THR A 172 21.65 -0.62 -8.82
CA THR A 172 20.90 -1.87 -8.80
C THR A 172 20.61 -2.30 -10.24
N ASP A 173 20.03 -3.48 -10.43
CA ASP A 173 19.75 -4.03 -11.77
C ASP A 173 18.41 -3.48 -12.30
N MET A 174 18.42 -2.21 -12.77
CA MET A 174 17.24 -1.50 -13.26
C MET A 174 16.79 -1.99 -14.64
N GLN A 175 15.48 -2.18 -14.81
CA GLN A 175 14.84 -2.47 -16.10
C GLN A 175 14.06 -1.22 -16.57
N PRO A 176 13.83 -1.01 -17.89
CA PRO A 176 13.10 0.16 -18.39
C PRO A 176 11.67 0.30 -17.84
N GLU A 177 11.03 -0.82 -17.48
CA GLU A 177 9.71 -0.86 -16.87
C GLU A 177 9.71 -0.47 -15.39
N VAL A 178 10.89 -0.47 -14.73
CA VAL A 178 11.03 -0.23 -13.30
C VAL A 178 11.26 1.26 -13.04
N PHE A 179 10.43 1.86 -12.19
CA PHE A 179 10.58 3.24 -11.72
C PHE A 179 11.51 3.32 -10.50
N GLU A 180 11.36 2.37 -9.56
CA GLU A 180 12.19 2.21 -8.36
C GLU A 180 12.35 0.73 -8.00
N ARG A 181 13.58 0.34 -7.60
CA ARG A 181 13.93 -1.05 -7.30
C ARG A 181 14.30 -1.26 -5.84
N LYS A 182 13.52 -0.71 -4.93
CA LYS A 182 13.63 -0.97 -3.49
C LYS A 182 12.89 -2.26 -3.12
N TYR A 183 13.62 -3.26 -2.61
CA TYR A 183 13.00 -4.53 -2.24
C TYR A 183 12.29 -4.44 -0.91
N GLU A 184 10.99 -4.69 -0.95
CA GLU A 184 10.05 -4.71 0.15
C GLU A 184 9.23 -6.01 0.12
N ILE A 185 9.09 -6.69 1.26
CA ILE A 185 8.26 -7.91 1.36
C ILE A 185 6.79 -7.58 1.00
N ASP A 186 6.28 -6.50 1.52
CA ASP A 186 4.88 -6.10 1.37
C ASP A 186 4.50 -5.80 -0.08
N SER A 187 5.41 -5.28 -0.89
CA SER A 187 5.22 -5.08 -2.34
C SER A 187 4.83 -6.39 -3.06
N LEU A 188 5.30 -7.54 -2.58
CA LEU A 188 4.92 -8.85 -3.12
C LEU A 188 3.65 -9.44 -2.46
N CYS A 189 3.26 -8.94 -1.30
CA CYS A 189 2.11 -9.43 -0.53
C CYS A 189 0.80 -8.73 -0.91
N TYR A 190 0.83 -7.43 -1.20
CA TYR A 190 -0.36 -6.65 -1.57
C TYR A 190 -1.10 -7.18 -2.80
N PRO A 191 -0.43 -7.58 -3.90
CA PRO A 191 -1.09 -8.19 -5.05
C PRO A 191 -1.83 -9.49 -4.70
N ILE A 192 -1.25 -10.34 -3.86
CA ILE A 192 -1.91 -11.57 -3.39
C ILE A 192 -3.14 -11.24 -2.54
N ARG A 193 -3.01 -10.27 -1.63
CA ARG A 193 -4.10 -9.79 -0.78
C ARG A 193 -5.27 -9.27 -1.61
N LEU A 194 -5.01 -8.43 -2.61
CA LEU A 194 -6.00 -7.88 -3.51
C LEU A 194 -6.67 -8.98 -4.35
N ALA A 195 -5.91 -9.86 -4.98
CA ALA A 195 -6.41 -10.97 -5.79
C ALA A 195 -7.30 -11.91 -4.98
N PHE A 196 -6.90 -12.24 -3.74
CA PHE A 196 -7.70 -13.07 -2.85
C PHE A 196 -9.04 -12.39 -2.50
N HIS A 197 -9.03 -11.11 -2.13
CA HIS A 197 -10.24 -10.37 -1.80
C HIS A 197 -11.18 -10.23 -3.01
N TYR A 198 -10.64 -9.92 -4.19
CA TYR A 198 -11.39 -9.87 -5.43
C TYR A 198 -12.09 -11.21 -5.70
N TRP A 199 -11.39 -12.32 -5.58
CA TRP A 199 -11.97 -13.65 -5.73
C TRP A 199 -13.05 -13.95 -4.68
N GLN A 200 -12.82 -13.63 -3.41
CA GLN A 200 -13.83 -13.85 -2.35
C GLN A 200 -15.11 -13.08 -2.61
N VAL A 201 -15.03 -11.88 -3.13
CA VAL A 201 -16.21 -11.03 -3.41
C VAL A 201 -16.88 -11.41 -4.72
N THR A 202 -16.11 -11.67 -5.77
CA THR A 202 -16.66 -11.81 -7.13
C THR A 202 -16.88 -13.26 -7.55
N GLY A 203 -16.18 -14.21 -6.96
CA GLY A 203 -16.10 -15.60 -7.43
C GLY A 203 -15.32 -15.77 -8.72
N ASP A 204 -14.76 -14.69 -9.28
CA ASP A 204 -14.06 -14.70 -10.55
C ASP A 204 -12.66 -15.33 -10.41
N THR A 205 -12.41 -16.39 -11.17
CA THR A 205 -11.16 -17.14 -11.15
C THR A 205 -10.27 -16.87 -12.36
N SER A 206 -10.69 -16.01 -13.28
CA SER A 206 -9.99 -15.76 -14.55
C SER A 206 -8.58 -15.18 -14.39
N ILE A 207 -8.32 -14.50 -13.27
CA ILE A 207 -6.99 -13.96 -12.93
C ILE A 207 -5.97 -15.03 -12.53
N PHE A 208 -6.40 -16.27 -12.20
CA PHE A 208 -5.52 -17.31 -11.65
C PHE A 208 -4.99 -18.27 -12.73
N GLY A 209 -4.57 -17.73 -13.86
CA GLY A 209 -3.95 -18.48 -14.96
C GLY A 209 -2.42 -18.65 -14.78
N GLU A 210 -1.72 -18.80 -15.89
CA GLU A 210 -0.26 -18.98 -15.93
C GLU A 210 0.47 -17.76 -15.34
N LEU A 211 0.02 -16.54 -15.67
CA LEU A 211 0.60 -15.29 -15.15
C LEU A 211 0.62 -15.26 -13.60
N TRP A 212 -0.45 -15.74 -12.96
CA TRP A 212 -0.54 -15.88 -11.51
C TRP A 212 0.45 -16.92 -10.98
N THR A 213 0.45 -18.12 -11.56
CA THR A 213 1.31 -19.22 -11.07
C THR A 213 2.79 -18.87 -11.19
N GLU A 214 3.20 -18.21 -12.27
CA GLU A 214 4.59 -17.73 -12.44
C GLU A 214 4.94 -16.63 -11.43
N ALA A 215 4.03 -15.69 -11.16
CA ALA A 215 4.23 -14.66 -10.13
C ALA A 215 4.42 -15.30 -8.74
N ILE A 216 3.58 -16.29 -8.36
CA ILE A 216 3.72 -16.97 -7.07
C ILE A 216 5.05 -17.76 -6.98
N LYS A 217 5.49 -18.42 -8.06
CA LYS A 217 6.81 -19.09 -8.09
C LYS A 217 7.95 -18.09 -7.86
N LYS A 218 7.88 -16.91 -8.50
CA LYS A 218 8.89 -15.85 -8.30
C LYS A 218 8.87 -15.30 -6.88
N ILE A 219 7.68 -15.03 -6.31
CA ILE A 219 7.54 -14.58 -4.92
C ILE A 219 8.17 -15.60 -3.97
N LEU A 220 7.83 -16.88 -4.11
CA LEU A 220 8.42 -17.95 -3.29
C LEU A 220 9.94 -18.02 -3.42
N ALA A 221 10.48 -17.94 -4.64
CA ALA A 221 11.92 -17.95 -4.88
C ALA A 221 12.60 -16.75 -4.23
N THR A 222 12.03 -15.54 -4.38
CA THR A 222 12.54 -14.31 -3.77
C THR A 222 12.52 -14.38 -2.24
N PHE A 223 11.41 -14.81 -1.65
CA PHE A 223 11.31 -14.95 -0.20
C PHE A 223 12.30 -15.98 0.37
N LYS A 224 12.46 -17.14 -0.29
CA LYS A 224 13.45 -18.16 0.10
C LYS A 224 14.89 -17.65 -0.02
N GLU A 225 15.21 -16.89 -1.08
CA GLU A 225 16.51 -16.25 -1.22
C GLU A 225 16.74 -15.25 -0.08
N GLN A 226 15.74 -14.43 0.23
CA GLN A 226 15.81 -13.41 1.27
C GLN A 226 15.64 -13.95 2.71
N GLN A 227 15.41 -15.24 2.92
CA GLN A 227 15.70 -15.87 4.21
C GLN A 227 17.22 -15.91 4.51
N ARG A 228 18.03 -15.65 3.51
CA ARG A 228 19.51 -15.52 3.59
C ARG A 228 20.25 -16.73 4.15
N LYS A 229 19.65 -17.92 4.06
CA LYS A 229 20.26 -19.19 4.52
C LYS A 229 21.56 -19.53 3.80
N ASN A 230 21.70 -19.07 2.55
CA ASN A 230 22.86 -19.32 1.68
C ASN A 230 23.63 -18.01 1.35
N GLY A 231 23.55 -16.99 2.22
CA GLY A 231 24.16 -15.68 2.02
C GLY A 231 23.15 -14.59 1.63
N PRO A 232 23.61 -13.38 1.31
CA PRO A 232 22.75 -12.21 1.11
C PRO A 232 21.86 -12.27 -0.15
N GLY A 233 22.09 -13.25 -1.04
CA GLY A 233 21.40 -13.35 -2.32
C GLY A 233 21.99 -12.42 -3.39
N LYS A 234 21.29 -12.31 -4.52
CA LYS A 234 21.72 -11.49 -5.66
C LYS A 234 21.27 -10.04 -5.60
N TYR A 235 20.25 -9.73 -4.79
CA TYR A 235 19.74 -8.37 -4.69
C TYR A 235 20.73 -7.45 -3.99
N ARG A 236 20.97 -6.31 -4.62
CA ARG A 236 21.85 -5.25 -4.11
C ARG A 236 21.27 -3.90 -4.49
N PHE A 237 21.39 -2.93 -3.59
CA PHE A 237 20.88 -1.57 -3.82
C PHE A 237 21.75 -0.54 -3.12
N GLU A 238 22.19 0.47 -3.86
CA GLU A 238 22.82 1.69 -3.34
C GLU A 238 22.25 2.90 -4.10
N ARG A 239 21.97 3.97 -3.36
CA ARG A 239 21.56 5.28 -3.90
C ARG A 239 22.47 6.37 -3.37
N GLU A 240 22.93 7.27 -4.22
CA GLU A 240 23.61 8.47 -3.78
C GLU A 240 22.57 9.45 -3.21
N SER A 241 22.54 9.59 -1.89
CA SER A 241 21.60 10.44 -1.17
C SER A 241 22.24 11.02 0.08
N ILE A 242 21.81 12.24 0.45
CA ILE A 242 22.17 12.85 1.74
C ILE A 242 21.41 12.19 2.91
N ARG A 243 20.34 11.44 2.61
CA ARG A 243 19.54 10.70 3.59
C ARG A 243 20.04 9.26 3.66
N GLN A 244 20.53 8.86 4.81
CA GLN A 244 20.99 7.48 5.02
C GLN A 244 19.90 6.42 4.88
N THR A 245 18.62 6.80 5.09
CA THR A 245 17.46 5.92 4.93
C THR A 245 17.10 5.62 3.47
N GLU A 246 17.70 6.33 2.51
CA GLU A 246 17.47 6.14 1.08
C GLU A 246 18.34 5.04 0.45
N THR A 247 19.32 4.49 1.18
CA THR A 247 20.31 3.55 0.66
C THR A 247 20.61 2.44 1.66
N LEU A 248 21.14 1.31 1.16
CA LEU A 248 21.60 0.21 2.01
C LEU A 248 23.09 0.35 2.31
N GLY A 249 23.47 0.08 3.57
CA GLY A 249 24.86 -0.17 3.95
C GLY A 249 25.34 -1.56 3.53
N GLY A 250 26.56 -1.95 4.00
CA GLY A 250 27.09 -3.30 3.79
C GLY A 250 27.21 -3.65 2.30
N ASP A 251 27.82 -2.77 1.51
CA ASP A 251 27.98 -2.91 0.06
C ASP A 251 26.64 -3.12 -0.69
N GLY A 252 25.59 -2.50 -0.20
CA GLY A 252 24.25 -2.58 -0.80
C GLY A 252 23.41 -3.81 -0.39
N TYR A 253 23.91 -4.61 0.53
CA TYR A 253 23.18 -5.79 1.05
C TYR A 253 22.40 -5.51 2.34
N GLY A 254 22.61 -4.37 2.98
CA GLY A 254 22.04 -4.02 4.28
C GLY A 254 22.80 -4.62 5.46
N SER A 255 22.24 -4.49 6.66
CA SER A 255 22.84 -5.00 7.90
C SER A 255 22.93 -6.52 7.92
N PRO A 256 23.97 -7.11 8.55
CA PRO A 256 24.06 -8.57 8.72
C PRO A 256 22.88 -9.12 9.52
N VAL A 257 22.41 -10.29 9.13
CA VAL A 257 21.37 -11.05 9.85
C VAL A 257 21.79 -12.49 10.10
N LYS A 258 21.28 -13.07 11.18
CA LYS A 258 21.35 -14.52 11.41
C LYS A 258 20.14 -15.16 10.74
N PRO A 259 20.31 -16.10 9.80
CA PRO A 259 19.20 -16.81 9.18
C PRO A 259 18.43 -17.63 10.23
N VAL A 260 17.22 -17.19 10.54
CA VAL A 260 16.35 -17.80 11.58
C VAL A 260 14.99 -18.24 11.06
N GLY A 261 14.79 -18.18 9.73
CA GLY A 261 13.51 -18.49 9.09
C GLY A 261 12.69 -17.26 8.70
N LEU A 262 13.02 -16.07 9.23
CA LEU A 262 12.41 -14.81 8.79
C LEU A 262 12.92 -14.40 7.40
N ILE A 263 12.12 -13.59 6.70
CA ILE A 263 12.44 -13.04 5.40
C ILE A 263 13.00 -11.62 5.60
N ALA A 264 14.14 -11.31 5.01
CA ALA A 264 14.68 -9.96 5.00
C ALA A 264 13.84 -9.05 4.11
N SER A 265 13.53 -7.85 4.59
CA SER A 265 13.04 -6.71 3.82
C SER A 265 14.12 -5.64 3.85
N CYS A 266 14.62 -5.26 2.68
CA CYS A 266 15.69 -4.27 2.62
C CYS A 266 15.14 -2.86 2.88
N PHE A 267 13.89 -2.63 2.53
CA PHE A 267 13.19 -1.37 2.77
C PHE A 267 11.88 -1.62 3.51
N ARG A 268 11.41 -0.57 4.18
CA ARG A 268 10.12 -0.47 4.86
C ARG A 268 9.02 -0.06 3.87
N PRO A 269 7.75 -0.22 4.23
CA PRO A 269 6.66 0.32 3.42
C PRO A 269 6.70 1.84 3.18
N SER A 270 7.53 2.56 3.93
CA SER A 270 7.84 4.00 3.77
C SER A 270 8.93 4.31 2.75
N ASP A 271 9.45 3.30 2.03
CA ASP A 271 10.62 3.38 1.16
C ASP A 271 11.96 3.66 1.89
N ASP A 272 11.96 3.70 3.22
CA ASP A 272 13.17 3.83 4.04
C ASP A 272 13.88 2.49 4.24
N ALA A 273 15.21 2.51 4.22
CA ALA A 273 16.01 1.33 4.52
C ALA A 273 15.76 0.81 5.94
N THR A 274 15.62 -0.50 6.08
CA THR A 274 15.53 -1.15 7.39
C THR A 274 16.87 -1.05 8.13
N THR A 275 16.81 -0.84 9.43
CA THR A 275 18.01 -0.88 10.29
C THR A 275 18.43 -2.32 10.55
N MET A 276 17.46 -3.18 10.85
CA MET A 276 17.61 -4.65 10.95
C MET A 276 16.66 -5.27 9.94
N LEU A 277 17.21 -6.16 9.08
CA LEU A 277 16.51 -6.56 7.86
C LEU A 277 15.24 -7.40 8.07
N PHE A 278 15.04 -8.01 9.24
CA PHE A 278 13.81 -8.75 9.50
C PHE A 278 12.72 -7.81 10.03
N LEU A 279 12.03 -7.14 9.10
CA LEU A 279 10.89 -6.29 9.38
C LEU A 279 9.69 -7.14 9.81
N VAL A 280 9.33 -7.05 11.08
CA VAL A 280 8.34 -7.94 11.70
C VAL A 280 6.94 -7.78 11.10
N PRO A 281 6.34 -6.59 10.94
CA PRO A 281 5.01 -6.47 10.36
C PRO A 281 4.93 -7.00 8.92
N SER A 282 5.96 -6.79 8.10
CA SER A 282 5.99 -7.36 6.75
C SER A 282 6.13 -8.89 6.74
N ASN A 283 6.81 -9.48 7.71
CA ASN A 283 6.86 -10.93 7.87
C ASN A 283 5.50 -11.52 8.29
N PHE A 284 4.72 -10.86 9.15
CA PHE A 284 3.33 -11.25 9.43
C PHE A 284 2.47 -11.21 8.16
N MET A 285 2.59 -10.13 7.37
CA MET A 285 1.89 -10.02 6.11
C MET A 285 2.28 -11.12 5.11
N ALA A 286 3.58 -11.52 5.07
CA ALA A 286 4.05 -12.61 4.22
C ALA A 286 3.39 -13.94 4.60
N VAL A 287 3.25 -14.24 5.90
CA VAL A 287 2.55 -15.45 6.38
C VAL A 287 1.11 -15.47 5.86
N SER A 288 0.36 -14.38 6.07
CA SER A 288 -1.04 -14.31 5.64
C SER A 288 -1.19 -14.34 4.12
N ALA A 289 -0.29 -13.70 3.36
CA ALA A 289 -0.30 -13.69 1.90
C ALA A 289 -0.01 -15.10 1.33
N LEU A 290 1.01 -15.79 1.85
CA LEU A 290 1.35 -17.15 1.45
C LEU A 290 0.20 -18.14 1.71
N ARG A 291 -0.50 -18.03 2.84
CA ARG A 291 -1.69 -18.85 3.14
C ARG A 291 -2.84 -18.55 2.19
N LYS A 292 -3.07 -17.28 1.83
CA LYS A 292 -4.07 -16.89 0.81
C LYS A 292 -3.72 -17.46 -0.56
N ALA A 293 -2.44 -17.39 -0.96
CA ALA A 293 -1.96 -17.98 -2.21
C ALA A 293 -2.15 -19.50 -2.21
N SER A 294 -1.81 -20.19 -1.12
CA SER A 294 -2.02 -21.63 -0.94
C SER A 294 -3.50 -22.02 -1.12
N GLN A 295 -4.42 -21.27 -0.54
CA GLN A 295 -5.86 -21.50 -0.70
C GLN A 295 -6.32 -21.38 -2.16
N ILE A 296 -5.84 -20.38 -2.90
CA ILE A 296 -6.12 -20.19 -4.33
C ILE A 296 -5.56 -21.36 -5.14
N LEU A 297 -4.28 -21.68 -4.93
CA LEU A 297 -3.60 -22.77 -5.62
C LEU A 297 -4.32 -24.12 -5.41
N THR A 298 -4.77 -24.41 -4.19
CA THR A 298 -5.53 -25.62 -3.87
C THR A 298 -6.92 -25.61 -4.50
N LYS A 299 -7.68 -24.52 -4.34
CA LYS A 299 -9.10 -24.49 -4.70
C LYS A 299 -9.34 -24.19 -6.19
N VAL A 300 -8.49 -23.37 -6.81
CA VAL A 300 -8.66 -22.92 -8.20
C VAL A 300 -7.70 -23.64 -9.13
N ASN A 301 -6.40 -23.51 -8.92
CA ASN A 301 -5.37 -24.04 -9.82
C ASN A 301 -5.21 -25.59 -9.70
N LYS A 302 -5.60 -26.20 -8.59
CA LYS A 302 -5.37 -27.61 -8.28
C LYS A 302 -3.87 -27.99 -8.23
N ASP A 303 -2.99 -27.01 -7.99
CA ASP A 303 -1.54 -27.22 -7.85
C ASP A 303 -1.17 -27.45 -6.39
N GLN A 304 -1.24 -28.72 -5.98
CA GLN A 304 -0.93 -29.14 -4.60
C GLN A 304 0.54 -28.89 -4.22
N ASN A 305 1.47 -29.04 -5.17
CA ASN A 305 2.90 -28.90 -4.90
C ASN A 305 3.27 -27.43 -4.59
N LEU A 306 2.78 -26.51 -5.41
CA LEU A 306 3.02 -25.09 -5.19
C LEU A 306 2.29 -24.60 -3.94
N SER A 307 1.06 -25.07 -3.70
CA SER A 307 0.29 -24.82 -2.48
C SER A 307 1.03 -25.24 -1.21
N GLN A 308 1.53 -26.47 -1.17
CA GLN A 308 2.32 -26.99 -0.05
C GLN A 308 3.62 -26.19 0.16
N SER A 309 4.24 -25.72 -0.93
CA SER A 309 5.44 -24.88 -0.85
C SER A 309 5.14 -23.51 -0.19
N CYS A 310 3.96 -22.91 -0.47
CA CYS A 310 3.49 -21.70 0.20
C CYS A 310 3.24 -21.95 1.70
N GLU A 311 2.52 -23.02 2.04
CA GLU A 311 2.23 -23.37 3.45
C GLU A 311 3.49 -23.65 4.25
N ALA A 312 4.43 -24.40 3.67
CA ALA A 312 5.69 -24.75 4.35
C ALA A 312 6.49 -23.48 4.69
N LEU A 313 6.59 -22.52 3.75
CA LEU A 313 7.26 -21.25 4.00
C LEU A 313 6.50 -20.39 5.01
N ALA A 314 5.17 -20.33 4.92
CA ALA A 314 4.33 -19.59 5.86
C ALA A 314 4.52 -20.11 7.29
N ASN A 315 4.52 -21.42 7.48
CA ASN A 315 4.70 -22.05 8.79
C ASN A 315 6.12 -21.79 9.34
N GLU A 316 7.16 -21.86 8.51
CA GLU A 316 8.53 -21.55 8.93
C GLU A 316 8.66 -20.09 9.40
N VAL A 317 8.10 -19.15 8.65
CA VAL A 317 8.14 -17.72 9.02
C VAL A 317 7.33 -17.46 10.28
N GLU A 318 6.14 -18.08 10.42
CA GLU A 318 5.31 -17.92 11.62
C GLU A 318 6.02 -18.46 12.88
N ASP A 319 6.66 -19.61 12.80
CA ASP A 319 7.42 -20.17 13.92
C ASP A 319 8.63 -19.29 14.29
N ALA A 320 9.27 -18.69 13.29
CA ALA A 320 10.34 -17.74 13.51
C ALA A 320 9.81 -16.43 14.17
N LEU A 321 8.64 -15.90 13.75
CA LEU A 321 8.00 -14.75 14.38
C LEU A 321 7.69 -15.01 15.84
N LYS A 322 7.10 -16.17 16.19
CA LYS A 322 6.81 -16.55 17.59
C LYS A 322 8.06 -16.55 18.45
N LYS A 323 9.22 -16.91 17.88
CA LYS A 323 10.46 -17.04 18.63
C LYS A 323 11.30 -15.76 18.71
N TYR A 324 11.30 -14.94 17.65
CA TYR A 324 12.26 -13.84 17.52
C TYR A 324 11.63 -12.45 17.49
N ALA A 325 10.31 -12.33 17.21
CA ALA A 325 9.64 -11.04 17.10
C ALA A 325 9.12 -10.49 18.42
N ILE A 326 9.07 -11.29 19.49
CA ILE A 326 8.49 -10.92 20.78
C ILE A 326 9.58 -10.53 21.76
N THR A 327 9.38 -9.41 22.44
CA THR A 327 10.27 -8.95 23.51
C THR A 327 9.48 -8.59 24.76
N GLU A 328 10.14 -8.64 25.93
CA GLU A 328 9.56 -8.18 27.20
C GLU A 328 9.90 -6.72 27.41
N HIS A 329 8.90 -5.85 27.40
CA HIS A 329 9.06 -4.43 27.68
C HIS A 329 8.67 -4.13 29.14
N PRO A 330 9.50 -3.39 29.93
CA PRO A 330 9.28 -3.22 31.37
C PRO A 330 7.94 -2.56 31.72
N LYS A 331 7.39 -1.72 30.82
CA LYS A 331 6.12 -0.98 31.05
C LYS A 331 4.90 -1.67 30.42
N TYR A 332 5.07 -2.37 29.29
CA TYR A 332 3.95 -2.91 28.51
C TYR A 332 3.82 -4.43 28.60
N GLY A 333 4.81 -5.14 29.17
CA GLY A 333 4.91 -6.60 29.10
C GLY A 333 5.35 -7.07 27.72
N LYS A 334 4.91 -8.24 27.28
CA LYS A 334 5.27 -8.76 25.96
C LYS A 334 4.70 -7.91 24.84
N ILE A 335 5.58 -7.45 23.94
CA ILE A 335 5.26 -6.67 22.73
C ILE A 335 5.97 -7.27 21.52
N TYR A 336 5.52 -6.94 20.31
CA TYR A 336 6.27 -7.18 19.09
C TYR A 336 7.34 -6.10 18.88
N ALA A 337 8.56 -6.53 18.53
CA ALA A 337 9.58 -5.63 18.00
C ALA A 337 9.21 -5.24 16.57
N TYR A 338 9.68 -4.07 16.10
CA TYR A 338 9.45 -3.61 14.73
C TYR A 338 10.40 -4.29 13.74
N GLU A 339 11.69 -4.35 14.10
CA GLU A 339 12.72 -5.03 13.32
C GLU A 339 13.57 -5.91 14.24
N VAL A 340 14.09 -7.03 13.72
CA VAL A 340 15.03 -7.91 14.42
C VAL A 340 16.14 -8.37 13.46
N ASP A 341 17.27 -8.85 14.02
CA ASP A 341 18.42 -9.33 13.26
C ASP A 341 18.69 -10.84 13.39
N GLY A 342 17.95 -11.53 14.28
CA GLY A 342 18.16 -12.95 14.60
C GLY A 342 19.35 -13.24 15.55
N TYR A 343 20.21 -12.26 15.84
CA TYR A 343 21.27 -12.35 16.83
C TYR A 343 20.82 -11.92 18.24
N GLY A 344 19.65 -11.28 18.34
CA GLY A 344 19.09 -10.73 19.58
C GLY A 344 18.95 -9.21 19.53
N GLY A 345 19.38 -8.56 18.46
CA GLY A 345 19.13 -7.15 18.22
C GLY A 345 17.66 -6.90 17.91
N GLN A 346 17.10 -5.79 18.39
CA GLN A 346 15.70 -5.41 18.25
C GLN A 346 15.56 -3.91 18.09
N VAL A 347 14.72 -3.47 17.18
CA VAL A 347 14.28 -2.07 17.05
C VAL A 347 12.87 -1.97 17.59
N LEU A 348 12.69 -1.14 18.64
CA LEU A 348 11.40 -0.88 19.28
C LEU A 348 10.88 0.48 18.81
N MET A 349 10.00 0.45 17.84
CA MET A 349 9.31 1.60 17.25
C MET A 349 8.08 1.12 16.50
N ASP A 350 7.38 2.01 15.85
CA ASP A 350 6.48 1.74 14.73
C ASP A 350 6.60 2.87 13.70
N ASP A 351 6.16 2.59 12.48
CA ASP A 351 6.11 3.51 11.34
C ASP A 351 4.65 3.64 10.89
N ALA A 352 4.28 4.79 10.36
CA ALA A 352 2.90 5.05 9.94
C ALA A 352 2.46 4.30 8.69
N ASN A 353 3.40 3.84 7.86
CA ASN A 353 3.10 3.12 6.63
C ASN A 353 2.68 1.67 6.90
N VAL A 354 1.90 1.10 5.98
CA VAL A 354 1.29 -0.23 6.17
C VAL A 354 1.95 -1.25 5.24
N PRO A 355 2.42 -2.38 5.79
CA PRO A 355 2.18 -2.93 7.13
C PRO A 355 3.02 -2.26 8.23
N SER A 356 2.39 -2.09 9.39
CA SER A 356 3.00 -1.60 10.63
C SER A 356 2.56 -2.46 11.81
N LEU A 357 3.17 -2.29 12.97
CA LEU A 357 2.74 -3.01 14.18
C LEU A 357 1.31 -2.63 14.57
N LEU A 358 0.95 -1.35 14.46
CA LEU A 358 -0.42 -0.89 14.69
C LEU A 358 -1.41 -1.51 13.70
N ALA A 359 -1.01 -1.71 12.45
CA ALA A 359 -1.86 -2.20 11.38
C ALA A 359 -2.12 -3.72 11.42
N LEU A 360 -1.40 -4.50 12.22
CA LEU A 360 -1.51 -5.98 12.22
C LEU A 360 -2.95 -6.47 12.38
N GLY A 361 -3.73 -5.84 13.27
CA GLY A 361 -5.14 -6.17 13.46
C GLY A 361 -6.04 -5.77 12.28
N TYR A 362 -5.77 -4.63 11.63
CA TYR A 362 -6.47 -4.18 10.42
C TYR A 362 -6.18 -5.10 9.21
N MET A 363 -4.94 -5.53 9.06
CA MET A 363 -4.54 -6.44 7.98
C MET A 363 -5.09 -7.86 8.16
N GLY A 364 -5.55 -8.21 9.38
CA GLY A 364 -6.00 -9.54 9.74
C GLY A 364 -4.84 -10.53 9.96
N ASP A 365 -3.65 -10.01 10.19
CA ASP A 365 -2.44 -10.80 10.41
C ASP A 365 -2.35 -11.33 11.85
N VAL A 366 -2.97 -10.59 12.79
CA VAL A 366 -3.08 -10.96 14.20
C VAL A 366 -4.50 -10.68 14.70
N PRO A 367 -5.09 -11.53 15.56
CA PRO A 367 -6.39 -11.24 16.17
C PRO A 367 -6.39 -9.92 16.96
N LEU A 368 -7.46 -9.12 16.84
CA LEU A 368 -7.57 -7.85 17.55
C LEU A 368 -7.48 -7.99 19.07
N ASN A 369 -7.89 -9.13 19.63
CA ASN A 369 -7.85 -9.41 21.07
C ASN A 369 -6.58 -10.15 21.52
N ASP A 370 -5.58 -10.34 20.63
CA ASP A 370 -4.30 -10.93 21.02
C ASP A 370 -3.61 -10.06 22.07
N PRO A 371 -3.22 -10.60 23.23
CA PRO A 371 -2.68 -9.79 24.34
C PRO A 371 -1.33 -9.14 24.00
N ILE A 372 -0.48 -9.77 23.16
CA ILE A 372 0.80 -9.20 22.74
C ILE A 372 0.54 -8.03 21.80
N TYR A 373 -0.40 -8.20 20.85
CA TYR A 373 -0.82 -7.10 19.98
C TYR A 373 -1.40 -5.93 20.76
N GLN A 374 -2.26 -6.18 21.76
CA GLN A 374 -2.83 -5.11 22.59
C GLN A 374 -1.75 -4.37 23.40
N ASN A 375 -0.76 -5.06 23.91
CA ASN A 375 0.39 -4.45 24.56
C ASN A 375 1.22 -3.62 23.58
N THR A 376 1.48 -4.18 22.38
CA THR A 376 2.19 -3.49 21.28
C THR A 376 1.44 -2.23 20.85
N ARG A 377 0.11 -2.31 20.69
CA ARG A 377 -0.75 -1.18 20.34
C ARG A 377 -0.64 -0.04 21.34
N ARG A 378 -0.57 -0.36 22.66
CA ARG A 378 -0.36 0.66 23.71
C ARG A 378 1.05 1.26 23.66
N PHE A 379 2.06 0.43 23.39
CA PHE A 379 3.45 0.88 23.24
C PHE A 379 3.58 1.84 22.05
N VAL A 380 3.17 1.44 20.85
CA VAL A 380 3.37 2.23 19.63
C VAL A 380 2.61 3.56 19.65
N TRP A 381 1.49 3.65 20.42
CA TRP A 381 0.72 4.89 20.61
C TRP A 381 1.10 5.57 21.92
N SER A 382 2.40 5.72 22.18
CA SER A 382 2.94 6.38 23.36
C SER A 382 4.31 7.01 23.06
N GLU A 383 4.79 7.88 23.94
CA GLU A 383 6.10 8.53 23.84
C GLU A 383 7.28 7.54 23.95
N ASP A 384 7.04 6.28 24.31
CA ASP A 384 8.04 5.22 24.27
C ASP A 384 8.34 4.74 22.83
N ASN A 385 7.44 5.04 21.87
CA ASN A 385 7.72 4.94 20.45
C ASN A 385 8.37 6.26 19.97
N PRO A 386 9.63 6.25 19.49
CA PRO A 386 10.33 7.47 19.09
C PRO A 386 9.69 8.22 17.92
N TRP A 387 8.78 7.57 17.19
CA TRP A 387 8.05 8.15 16.06
C TRP A 387 6.59 8.50 16.40
N PHE A 388 6.19 8.36 17.65
CA PHE A 388 4.92 8.93 18.12
C PHE A 388 5.11 10.41 18.45
N PHE A 389 4.27 11.24 17.89
CA PHE A 389 4.30 12.69 18.11
C PHE A 389 2.96 13.17 18.66
N LYS A 390 3.02 14.10 19.59
CA LYS A 390 1.85 14.74 20.19
C LYS A 390 2.08 16.26 20.29
N GLY A 391 1.09 17.05 19.88
CA GLY A 391 1.16 18.49 19.87
C GLY A 391 -0.21 19.15 19.94
N GLU A 392 -0.25 20.45 19.64
CA GLU A 392 -1.47 21.26 19.72
C GLU A 392 -2.52 20.91 18.65
N ALA A 393 -2.08 20.52 17.45
CA ALA A 393 -2.99 20.16 16.37
C ALA A 393 -3.47 18.70 16.47
N GLY A 394 -2.60 17.80 16.93
CA GLY A 394 -2.96 16.39 17.03
C GLY A 394 -1.82 15.49 17.48
N GLU A 395 -2.09 14.19 17.49
CA GLU A 395 -1.12 13.15 17.85
C GLU A 395 -1.19 12.00 16.83
N GLY A 396 -0.12 11.23 16.72
CA GLY A 396 -0.06 10.06 15.86
C GLY A 396 1.35 9.55 15.63
N ILE A 397 1.45 8.46 14.89
CA ILE A 397 2.72 7.88 14.49
C ILE A 397 3.16 8.52 13.17
N GLY A 398 4.42 8.92 13.09
CA GLY A 398 5.10 9.35 11.87
C GLY A 398 6.10 8.30 11.40
N GLY A 399 7.27 8.73 10.98
CA GLY A 399 8.36 7.87 10.53
C GLY A 399 9.60 8.66 10.12
N PRO A 400 10.73 7.97 9.88
CA PRO A 400 11.96 8.60 9.40
C PRO A 400 11.79 9.28 8.02
N HIS A 401 10.86 8.80 7.23
CA HIS A 401 10.63 9.26 5.85
C HIS A 401 10.38 10.77 5.75
N ILE A 402 9.47 11.29 6.58
CA ILE A 402 9.20 12.74 6.66
C ILE A 402 10.02 13.39 7.76
N GLY A 403 10.34 12.64 8.84
CA GLY A 403 11.10 13.11 9.99
C GLY A 403 10.24 13.50 11.16
N ALA A 404 10.88 14.17 12.13
CA ALA A 404 10.27 14.48 13.43
C ALA A 404 9.10 15.48 13.34
N ASN A 405 8.15 15.34 14.26
CA ASN A 405 6.98 16.22 14.43
C ASN A 405 5.91 16.16 13.34
N TYR A 406 5.94 15.13 12.48
CA TYR A 406 4.97 14.94 11.41
C TYR A 406 4.28 13.58 11.55
N PRO A 407 3.21 13.46 12.37
CA PRO A 407 2.36 12.28 12.36
C PRO A 407 1.59 12.17 11.03
N TRP A 408 1.28 10.93 10.65
CA TRP A 408 0.54 10.64 9.44
C TRP A 408 -0.94 10.35 9.74
N PRO A 409 -1.88 10.91 8.98
CA PRO A 409 -3.30 10.59 9.12
C PRO A 409 -3.60 9.09 9.05
N MET A 410 -2.80 8.33 8.28
CA MET A 410 -2.95 6.88 8.17
C MET A 410 -2.83 6.19 9.53
N SER A 411 -1.89 6.59 10.39
CA SER A 411 -1.75 6.01 11.72
C SER A 411 -2.99 6.23 12.59
N ILE A 412 -3.63 7.40 12.48
CA ILE A 412 -4.87 7.74 13.20
C ILE A 412 -6.04 6.88 12.67
N MET A 413 -6.10 6.68 11.34
CA MET A 413 -7.09 5.78 10.74
C MET A 413 -6.91 4.34 11.21
N LEU A 414 -5.67 3.83 11.25
CA LEU A 414 -5.37 2.49 11.73
C LEU A 414 -5.72 2.31 13.20
N LYS A 415 -5.50 3.34 14.04
CA LYS A 415 -5.97 3.34 15.41
C LYS A 415 -7.50 3.23 15.49
N ALA A 416 -8.22 3.96 14.63
CA ALA A 416 -9.67 3.88 14.55
C ALA A 416 -10.17 2.51 14.05
N PHE A 417 -9.53 1.92 13.03
CA PHE A 417 -9.85 0.59 12.52
C PHE A 417 -9.72 -0.51 13.58
N THR A 418 -8.80 -0.33 14.51
CA THR A 418 -8.46 -1.30 15.56
C THR A 418 -8.93 -0.85 16.95
N ALA A 419 -9.82 0.15 16.99
CA ALA A 419 -10.31 0.75 18.22
C ALA A 419 -11.02 -0.27 19.13
N GLN A 420 -10.83 -0.10 20.43
CA GLN A 420 -11.40 -0.98 21.45
C GLN A 420 -12.76 -0.50 21.98
N ASN A 421 -13.11 0.77 21.73
CA ASN A 421 -14.34 1.39 22.19
C ASN A 421 -14.70 2.63 21.35
N ASP A 422 -15.92 3.14 21.57
CA ASP A 422 -16.46 4.29 20.81
C ASP A 422 -15.75 5.61 21.10
N ASP A 423 -15.20 5.79 22.30
CA ASP A 423 -14.47 7.01 22.64
C ASP A 423 -13.17 7.13 21.85
N GLU A 424 -12.49 6.03 21.65
CA GLU A 424 -11.29 5.99 20.81
C GLU A 424 -11.62 6.30 19.34
N ILE A 425 -12.71 5.72 18.80
CA ILE A 425 -13.21 6.05 17.48
C ILE A 425 -13.52 7.54 17.36
N ARG A 426 -14.25 8.09 18.34
CA ARG A 426 -14.61 9.50 18.39
C ARG A 426 -13.39 10.41 18.35
N GLN A 427 -12.38 10.12 19.17
CA GLN A 427 -11.14 10.88 19.22
C GLN A 427 -10.39 10.85 17.89
N CYS A 428 -10.25 9.66 17.27
CA CYS A 428 -9.57 9.51 15.99
C CYS A 428 -10.30 10.26 14.85
N ILE A 429 -11.61 10.09 14.74
CA ILE A 429 -12.39 10.76 13.68
C ILE A 429 -12.37 12.28 13.88
N LYS A 430 -12.52 12.76 15.11
CA LYS A 430 -12.41 14.19 15.42
C LYS A 430 -11.05 14.74 15.02
N MET A 431 -9.96 14.04 15.36
CA MET A 431 -8.61 14.44 15.03
C MET A 431 -8.39 14.49 13.51
N LEU A 432 -8.84 13.49 12.76
CA LEU A 432 -8.76 13.49 11.29
C LEU A 432 -9.50 14.70 10.69
N MET A 433 -10.66 15.06 11.25
CA MET A 433 -11.40 16.26 10.83
C MET A 433 -10.70 17.56 11.21
N GLU A 434 -9.91 17.61 12.28
CA GLU A 434 -9.20 18.80 12.75
C GLU A 434 -7.83 18.98 12.08
N THR A 435 -7.23 17.91 11.54
CA THR A 435 -5.87 17.91 10.98
C THR A 435 -5.80 17.84 9.45
N ASP A 436 -6.93 17.94 8.75
CA ASP A 436 -7.00 17.98 7.29
C ASP A 436 -6.54 19.31 6.63
N GLY A 437 -6.05 20.26 7.42
CA GLY A 437 -5.63 21.57 6.94
C GLY A 437 -6.78 22.45 6.40
N ASN A 438 -8.04 22.09 6.67
CA ASN A 438 -9.27 22.67 6.09
C ASN A 438 -9.41 22.45 4.58
N THR A 439 -8.73 21.46 4.04
CA THR A 439 -8.76 21.13 2.62
C THR A 439 -9.88 20.16 2.26
N GLY A 440 -10.37 19.39 3.24
CA GLY A 440 -11.38 18.36 3.05
C GLY A 440 -10.84 17.07 2.44
N VAL A 441 -9.51 16.91 2.42
CA VAL A 441 -8.79 15.69 1.98
C VAL A 441 -7.72 15.30 2.99
N MET A 442 -7.24 14.05 2.88
CA MET A 442 -6.11 13.56 3.67
C MET A 442 -4.80 13.83 2.95
N HIS A 443 -3.80 14.29 3.70
CA HIS A 443 -2.43 14.49 3.24
C HIS A 443 -1.53 13.34 3.67
N GLU A 444 -0.28 13.34 3.26
CA GLU A 444 0.69 12.32 3.69
C GLU A 444 0.99 12.43 5.19
N ALA A 445 1.44 13.62 5.64
CA ALA A 445 1.71 13.91 7.06
C ALA A 445 1.33 15.36 7.38
N PHE A 446 1.03 15.63 8.65
CA PHE A 446 0.78 17.01 9.13
C PHE A 446 1.70 17.34 10.30
N ASN A 447 1.98 18.62 10.52
CA ASN A 447 2.77 19.03 11.67
C ASN A 447 1.92 18.96 12.95
N LYS A 448 2.44 18.29 13.98
CA LYS A 448 1.73 18.03 15.25
C LYS A 448 1.20 19.29 15.96
N ASP A 449 1.81 20.45 15.73
CA ASP A 449 1.44 21.73 16.36
C ASP A 449 0.67 22.67 15.41
N ASN A 450 0.66 22.37 14.09
CA ASN A 450 -0.02 23.22 13.11
C ASN A 450 -0.52 22.41 11.91
N ALA A 451 -1.80 22.09 11.88
CA ALA A 451 -2.45 21.31 10.84
C ALA A 451 -2.39 21.94 9.41
N GLN A 452 -2.12 23.27 9.32
CA GLN A 452 -1.95 23.94 8.01
C GLN A 452 -0.59 23.64 7.37
N LYS A 453 0.36 23.04 8.13
CA LYS A 453 1.65 22.58 7.65
C LYS A 453 1.60 21.08 7.42
N TYR A 454 1.45 20.67 6.18
CA TYR A 454 1.38 19.27 5.77
C TYR A 454 2.33 18.98 4.61
N THR A 455 2.64 17.72 4.40
CA THR A 455 3.41 17.22 3.25
C THR A 455 2.44 16.63 2.22
N ARG A 456 2.82 16.65 0.96
CA ARG A 456 2.05 16.15 -0.18
C ARG A 456 0.56 16.49 -0.11
N ALA A 457 0.17 17.59 -0.74
CA ALA A 457 -1.23 18.02 -0.81
C ALA A 457 -2.14 16.93 -1.41
N TRP A 458 -1.58 16.09 -2.29
CA TRP A 458 -2.29 14.99 -2.93
C TRP A 458 -1.52 13.68 -2.82
N PHE A 459 -1.97 12.82 -1.92
CA PHE A 459 -1.56 11.43 -1.79
C PHE A 459 -2.82 10.55 -1.77
N ALA A 460 -2.99 9.67 -2.77
CA ALA A 460 -4.27 9.02 -3.00
C ALA A 460 -4.61 7.94 -1.96
N TRP A 461 -3.62 7.23 -1.44
CA TRP A 461 -3.86 6.15 -0.48
C TRP A 461 -4.57 6.59 0.81
N PRO A 462 -4.09 7.60 1.58
CA PRO A 462 -4.81 8.02 2.79
C PRO A 462 -6.23 8.52 2.51
N ASN A 463 -6.49 9.10 1.34
CA ASN A 463 -7.84 9.50 0.95
C ASN A 463 -8.77 8.28 0.83
N THR A 464 -8.32 7.26 0.12
CA THR A 464 -9.10 6.03 -0.05
C THR A 464 -9.27 5.27 1.26
N LEU A 465 -8.21 5.20 2.09
CA LEU A 465 -8.24 4.56 3.41
C LEU A 465 -9.23 5.28 4.36
N PHE A 466 -9.31 6.61 4.30
CA PHE A 466 -10.31 7.37 5.02
C PHE A 466 -11.74 7.00 4.59
N GLY A 467 -11.97 6.90 3.29
CA GLY A 467 -13.26 6.44 2.75
C GLY A 467 -13.63 5.04 3.23
N GLU A 468 -12.67 4.10 3.23
CA GLU A 468 -12.83 2.76 3.77
C GLU A 468 -13.23 2.78 5.25
N LEU A 469 -12.53 3.59 6.07
CA LEU A 469 -12.82 3.72 7.49
C LEU A 469 -14.25 4.19 7.73
N ILE A 470 -14.71 5.23 7.04
CA ILE A 470 -16.06 5.75 7.20
C ILE A 470 -17.12 4.72 6.80
N LEU A 471 -16.92 4.01 5.68
CA LEU A 471 -17.82 2.93 5.26
C LEU A 471 -17.87 1.80 6.30
N LYS A 472 -16.71 1.38 6.82
CA LYS A 472 -16.64 0.37 7.88
C LYS A 472 -17.43 0.80 9.11
N LEU A 473 -17.19 2.01 9.61
CA LEU A 473 -17.87 2.50 10.80
C LEU A 473 -19.38 2.61 10.61
N ILE A 474 -19.87 3.01 9.44
CA ILE A 474 -21.30 3.00 9.12
C ILE A 474 -21.84 1.56 9.15
N ASN A 475 -21.14 0.62 8.52
CA ASN A 475 -21.54 -0.80 8.49
C ASN A 475 -21.51 -1.45 9.88
N ASP A 476 -20.62 -1.00 10.76
CA ASP A 476 -20.51 -1.43 12.16
C ASP A 476 -21.57 -0.77 13.06
N GLY A 477 -22.51 0.00 12.50
CA GLY A 477 -23.60 0.65 13.25
C GLY A 477 -23.19 1.89 14.04
N LYS A 478 -22.05 2.53 13.69
CA LYS A 478 -21.51 3.72 14.39
C LYS A 478 -22.04 5.05 13.82
N LEU A 479 -23.13 5.03 13.07
CA LEU A 479 -23.66 6.22 12.39
C LEU A 479 -24.01 7.36 13.36
N ASP A 480 -24.66 7.05 14.49
CA ASP A 480 -25.03 8.05 15.49
C ASP A 480 -23.79 8.68 16.14
N LEU A 481 -22.75 7.85 16.38
CA LEU A 481 -21.45 8.29 16.85
C LEU A 481 -20.84 9.31 15.87
N LEU A 482 -20.77 8.95 14.57
CA LEU A 482 -20.19 9.81 13.52
C LEU A 482 -20.95 11.15 13.40
N ASN A 483 -22.30 11.13 13.47
CA ASN A 483 -23.12 12.33 13.42
C ASN A 483 -22.99 13.22 14.66
N SER A 484 -22.57 12.66 15.80
CA SER A 484 -22.40 13.42 17.06
C SER A 484 -21.07 14.18 17.16
N ILE A 485 -20.10 13.87 16.30
CA ILE A 485 -18.76 14.49 16.34
C ILE A 485 -18.85 15.89 15.74
N GLN A 486 -18.43 16.88 16.54
CA GLN A 486 -18.40 18.28 16.09
C GLN A 486 -16.96 18.81 16.16
N VAL A 487 -16.59 19.61 15.19
CA VAL A 487 -15.33 20.35 15.10
C VAL A 487 -15.60 21.83 14.84
N LYS A 488 -14.74 22.68 15.35
CA LYS A 488 -14.77 24.12 15.03
C LYS A 488 -13.95 24.35 13.74
N LYS A 489 -14.59 24.83 12.70
CA LYS A 489 -13.97 25.13 11.38
C LYS A 489 -14.29 26.56 10.96
#